data_5c900421342e9471eabd9f140c954dfc
#
_entry.id   5c900421342e9471eabd9f140c954dfc
#
_cell.length_a   1.000
_cell.length_b   1.000
_cell.length_c   1.000
_cell.angle_alpha   90.00
_cell.angle_beta   90.00
_cell.angle_gamma   90.00
#
_symmetry.space_group_name_H-M   'P 1'
#
loop_
_entity.id
_entity.type
_entity.pdbx_description
1 polymer ?
#
loop_
_entity_poly.entity_id
_entity_poly.type
_entity_poly.pdbx_seq_one_letter_code
_entity_poly.pdbx_strand_id
1 'polypeptide(L)'
;MSETIPLPVHVLAKNDAFEKWMERVLKRAQKVRKTWDAIDVHDLRVALRRCRTMADALTDTNPSPGWNKLKKGSKKVFHTLGELRDIQVEQEWAKKLFPATESRIQLLKQLRVLEKGRLQEAQKELDDFDRKEWRKLCRKLSPKAEIFPVGSVVFQRQALIKLNDAVTLYHQARKRNSSIAWHRVRIAVKRFRYLVENFLPQHYEAWASDLKETQDLLGDVHDLDVLRTYIRRHSREFEQQQAVTEWLERIQSARAERLDKFLSKTNGKESLWLDWRSGLQGGNTLLPGLANEARTLYSAS
;
A
#
# COMPACT_ATOMS: atom_id res chain seq x y z
N MET A 1 6.14 -22.89 -51.30
CA MET A 1 5.26 -23.23 -50.14
C MET A 1 5.89 -22.71 -48.88
N SER A 2 5.40 -21.60 -48.41
CA SER A 2 5.96 -20.90 -47.21
C SER A 2 5.21 -21.41 -46.00
N GLU A 3 5.87 -22.18 -45.15
CA GLU A 3 5.33 -22.63 -43.86
C GLU A 3 5.25 -21.43 -42.93
N THR A 4 4.04 -21.01 -42.62
CA THR A 4 3.76 -20.03 -41.56
C THR A 4 3.89 -20.74 -40.22
N ILE A 5 5.01 -20.50 -39.53
CA ILE A 5 5.20 -20.96 -38.12
C ILE A 5 4.18 -20.19 -37.28
N PRO A 6 3.23 -20.86 -36.61
CA PRO A 6 2.32 -20.18 -35.69
C PRO A 6 3.12 -19.68 -34.49
N LEU A 7 3.06 -18.36 -34.24
CA LEU A 7 3.59 -17.75 -33.02
C LEU A 7 2.92 -18.40 -31.82
N PRO A 8 3.67 -18.70 -30.74
CA PRO A 8 3.11 -19.29 -29.54
C PRO A 8 2.06 -18.32 -28.96
N VAL A 9 0.82 -18.76 -28.91
CA VAL A 9 -0.25 -18.08 -28.17
C VAL A 9 0.17 -18.12 -26.71
N HIS A 10 0.76 -17.03 -26.21
CA HIS A 10 0.92 -16.86 -24.78
C HIS A 10 -0.49 -16.85 -24.17
N VAL A 11 -0.92 -17.96 -23.63
CA VAL A 11 -2.11 -18.06 -22.81
C VAL A 11 -1.89 -17.12 -21.61
N LEU A 12 -2.45 -15.92 -21.68
CA LEU A 12 -2.37 -14.96 -20.59
C LEU A 12 -2.97 -15.61 -19.36
N ALA A 13 -2.20 -15.63 -18.27
CA ALA A 13 -2.60 -16.29 -17.04
C ALA A 13 -3.92 -15.70 -16.50
N LYS A 14 -4.83 -16.58 -16.09
CA LYS A 14 -6.12 -16.19 -15.51
C LYS A 14 -5.91 -15.28 -14.31
N ASN A 15 -6.62 -14.17 -14.22
CA ASN A 15 -6.52 -13.22 -13.10
C ASN A 15 -7.35 -13.68 -11.90
N ASP A 16 -6.96 -14.76 -11.25
CA ASP A 16 -7.60 -15.29 -10.05
C ASP A 16 -7.09 -14.62 -8.75
N ALA A 17 -6.17 -13.66 -8.88
CA ALA A 17 -5.56 -12.99 -7.73
C ALA A 17 -6.59 -12.30 -6.84
N PHE A 18 -7.64 -11.72 -7.41
CA PHE A 18 -8.70 -11.04 -6.65
C PHE A 18 -9.46 -12.02 -5.74
N GLU A 19 -9.89 -13.17 -6.28
CA GLU A 19 -10.58 -14.19 -5.51
C GLU A 19 -9.74 -14.73 -4.36
N LYS A 20 -8.48 -15.08 -4.65
CA LYS A 20 -7.51 -15.54 -3.64
C LYS A 20 -7.33 -14.54 -2.49
N TRP A 21 -7.28 -13.25 -2.79
CA TRP A 21 -7.18 -12.23 -1.75
C TRP A 21 -8.47 -12.05 -0.96
N MET A 22 -9.64 -12.14 -1.60
CA MET A 22 -10.94 -12.09 -0.92
C MET A 22 -11.11 -13.25 0.06
N GLU A 23 -10.71 -14.47 -0.32
CA GLU A 23 -10.71 -15.64 0.55
C GLU A 23 -9.69 -15.51 1.69
N ARG A 24 -8.49 -14.97 1.39
CA ARG A 24 -7.46 -14.73 2.39
C ARG A 24 -7.94 -13.79 3.50
N VAL A 25 -8.75 -12.79 3.17
CA VAL A 25 -9.37 -11.91 4.19
C VAL A 25 -10.19 -12.75 5.19
N LEU A 26 -11.02 -13.66 4.72
CA LEU A 26 -11.84 -14.51 5.61
C LEU A 26 -10.98 -15.42 6.50
N LYS A 27 -9.94 -16.05 5.92
CA LYS A 27 -9.01 -16.92 6.65
C LYS A 27 -8.25 -16.12 7.72
N ARG A 28 -7.72 -14.94 7.36
CA ARG A 28 -6.96 -14.09 8.30
C ARG A 28 -7.88 -13.46 9.36
N ALA A 29 -9.10 -13.05 9.02
CA ALA A 29 -10.08 -12.57 9.99
C ALA A 29 -10.41 -13.64 11.06
N GLN A 30 -10.51 -14.90 10.65
CA GLN A 30 -10.72 -16.00 11.60
C GLN A 30 -9.50 -16.23 12.52
N LYS A 31 -8.27 -16.05 11.98
CA LYS A 31 -7.04 -16.21 12.76
C LYS A 31 -6.89 -15.08 13.78
N VAL A 32 -7.06 -13.83 13.35
CA VAL A 32 -6.98 -12.64 14.23
C VAL A 32 -7.93 -12.76 15.41
N ARG A 33 -9.16 -13.24 15.21
CA ARG A 33 -10.13 -13.44 16.31
C ARG A 33 -9.64 -14.38 17.43
N LYS A 34 -8.68 -15.26 17.12
CA LYS A 34 -8.13 -16.21 18.09
C LYS A 34 -6.91 -15.67 18.82
N THR A 35 -6.08 -14.91 18.14
CA THR A 35 -4.73 -14.54 18.64
C THR A 35 -4.61 -13.08 18.99
N TRP A 36 -5.14 -12.17 18.17
CA TRP A 36 -4.94 -10.72 18.24
C TRP A 36 -3.47 -10.31 18.31
N ASP A 37 -2.56 -11.16 17.83
CA ASP A 37 -1.15 -10.81 17.77
C ASP A 37 -0.87 -9.83 16.62
N ALA A 38 0.25 -9.10 16.73
CA ALA A 38 0.63 -8.06 15.78
C ALA A 38 0.85 -8.57 14.36
N ILE A 39 1.30 -9.82 14.19
CA ILE A 39 1.56 -10.45 12.90
C ILE A 39 0.24 -10.75 12.20
N ASP A 40 -0.71 -11.36 12.91
CA ASP A 40 -2.01 -11.72 12.35
C ASP A 40 -2.84 -10.47 12.00
N VAL A 41 -2.80 -9.45 12.85
CA VAL A 41 -3.39 -8.12 12.57
C VAL A 41 -2.77 -7.51 11.31
N HIS A 42 -1.44 -7.54 11.20
CA HIS A 42 -0.73 -7.06 10.01
C HIS A 42 -1.18 -7.81 8.75
N ASP A 43 -1.23 -9.13 8.79
CA ASP A 43 -1.59 -9.97 7.66
C ASP A 43 -3.03 -9.75 7.18
N LEU A 44 -3.98 -9.58 8.11
CA LEU A 44 -5.36 -9.23 7.77
C LEU A 44 -5.44 -7.86 7.10
N ARG A 45 -4.70 -6.88 7.62
CA ARG A 45 -4.61 -5.54 7.00
C ARG A 45 -4.05 -5.60 5.59
N VAL A 46 -3.00 -6.41 5.36
CA VAL A 46 -2.42 -6.60 4.02
C VAL A 46 -3.47 -7.18 3.09
N ALA A 47 -4.18 -8.23 3.49
CA ALA A 47 -5.22 -8.86 2.67
C ALA A 47 -6.36 -7.87 2.33
N LEU A 48 -6.89 -7.15 3.32
CA LEU A 48 -7.91 -6.12 3.10
C LEU A 48 -7.43 -5.00 2.17
N ARG A 49 -6.20 -4.53 2.36
CA ARG A 49 -5.60 -3.49 1.52
C ARG A 49 -5.50 -3.93 0.07
N ARG A 50 -5.06 -5.17 -0.19
CA ARG A 50 -4.98 -5.72 -1.54
C ARG A 50 -6.34 -5.78 -2.20
N CYS A 51 -7.36 -6.33 -1.55
CA CYS A 51 -8.71 -6.34 -2.10
C CYS A 51 -9.21 -4.92 -2.44
N ARG A 52 -8.96 -3.94 -1.57
CA ARG A 52 -9.38 -2.54 -1.78
C ARG A 52 -8.63 -1.89 -2.94
N THR A 53 -7.32 -2.10 -3.05
CA THR A 53 -6.51 -1.54 -4.14
C THR A 53 -6.86 -2.17 -5.49
N MET A 54 -7.10 -3.49 -5.51
CA MET A 54 -7.57 -4.16 -6.72
C MET A 54 -8.97 -3.64 -7.13
N ALA A 55 -9.87 -3.43 -6.16
CA ALA A 55 -11.18 -2.84 -6.44
C ALA A 55 -11.08 -1.40 -6.98
N ASP A 56 -10.10 -0.60 -6.52
CA ASP A 56 -9.84 0.74 -7.07
C ASP A 56 -9.40 0.65 -8.55
N ALA A 57 -8.41 -0.20 -8.85
CA ALA A 57 -7.92 -0.38 -10.22
C ALA A 57 -9.01 -0.92 -11.16
N LEU A 58 -9.80 -1.89 -10.68
CA LEU A 58 -10.89 -2.49 -11.47
C LEU A 58 -12.11 -1.56 -11.61
N THR A 59 -12.30 -0.60 -10.71
CA THR A 59 -13.34 0.43 -10.87
C THR A 59 -13.07 1.29 -12.10
N ASP A 60 -11.80 1.60 -12.35
CA ASP A 60 -11.38 2.44 -13.48
C ASP A 60 -11.48 1.70 -14.83
N THR A 61 -11.40 0.35 -14.83
CA THR A 61 -11.42 -0.48 -16.06
C THR A 61 -12.78 -1.12 -16.34
N ASN A 62 -13.48 -1.55 -15.30
CA ASN A 62 -14.76 -2.24 -15.39
C ASN A 62 -15.68 -1.75 -14.26
N PRO A 63 -16.32 -0.58 -14.43
CA PRO A 63 -17.17 0.02 -13.40
C PRO A 63 -18.26 -0.93 -12.91
N SER A 64 -18.37 -1.10 -11.61
CA SER A 64 -19.44 -1.88 -10.96
C SER A 64 -19.73 -1.34 -9.56
N PRO A 65 -21.00 -1.15 -9.18
CA PRO A 65 -21.35 -0.75 -7.81
C PRO A 65 -20.79 -1.68 -6.74
N GLY A 66 -20.51 -2.94 -7.10
CA GLY A 66 -19.93 -3.93 -6.19
C GLY A 66 -18.55 -3.56 -5.66
N TRP A 67 -17.70 -2.89 -6.47
CA TRP A 67 -16.38 -2.42 -6.02
C TRP A 67 -16.49 -1.42 -4.88
N ASN A 68 -17.40 -0.44 -5.00
CA ASN A 68 -17.66 0.54 -3.95
C ASN A 68 -18.29 -0.12 -2.71
N LYS A 69 -19.17 -1.11 -2.89
CA LYS A 69 -19.78 -1.86 -1.79
C LYS A 69 -18.73 -2.64 -0.99
N LEU A 70 -17.79 -3.29 -1.66
CA LEU A 70 -16.65 -3.96 -1.04
C LEU A 70 -15.80 -2.97 -0.21
N LYS A 71 -15.45 -1.82 -0.80
CA LYS A 71 -14.65 -0.80 -0.12
C LYS A 71 -15.37 -0.24 1.11
N LYS A 72 -16.68 0.03 1.02
CA LYS A 72 -17.50 0.50 2.14
C LYS A 72 -17.61 -0.56 3.24
N GLY A 73 -17.93 -1.81 2.88
CA GLY A 73 -18.10 -2.91 3.84
C GLY A 73 -16.83 -3.27 4.62
N SER A 74 -15.65 -3.01 4.05
CA SER A 74 -14.36 -3.24 4.72
C SER A 74 -13.77 -2.00 5.38
N LYS A 75 -14.39 -0.82 5.27
CA LYS A 75 -13.78 0.46 5.66
C LYS A 75 -13.47 0.51 7.16
N LYS A 76 -14.43 0.18 7.99
CA LYS A 76 -14.30 0.28 9.44
C LYS A 76 -13.23 -0.68 9.97
N VAL A 77 -13.33 -1.97 9.65
CA VAL A 77 -12.33 -2.97 10.04
C VAL A 77 -10.92 -2.57 9.57
N PHE A 78 -10.79 -2.12 8.32
CA PHE A 78 -9.50 -1.69 7.79
C PHE A 78 -8.93 -0.49 8.56
N HIS A 79 -9.78 0.45 8.99
CA HIS A 79 -9.38 1.64 9.73
C HIS A 79 -8.95 1.30 11.16
N THR A 80 -9.80 0.60 11.93
CA THR A 80 -9.52 0.28 13.33
C THR A 80 -8.30 -0.65 13.49
N LEU A 81 -8.16 -1.67 12.62
CA LEU A 81 -6.91 -2.44 12.55
C LEU A 81 -5.72 -1.55 12.18
N GLY A 82 -5.95 -0.44 11.44
CA GLY A 82 -4.94 0.56 11.13
C GLY A 82 -4.43 1.25 12.36
N GLU A 83 -5.33 1.84 13.11
CA GLU A 83 -5.03 2.57 14.32
C GLU A 83 -4.34 1.68 15.38
N LEU A 84 -4.79 0.42 15.52
CA LEU A 84 -4.12 -0.55 16.38
C LEU A 84 -2.67 -0.79 15.94
N ARG A 85 -2.44 -1.04 14.64
CA ARG A 85 -1.07 -1.29 14.11
C ARG A 85 -0.18 -0.06 14.23
N ASP A 86 -0.72 1.13 14.04
CA ASP A 86 0.06 2.37 14.15
C ASP A 86 0.64 2.51 15.57
N ILE A 87 -0.13 2.24 16.63
CA ILE A 87 0.38 2.24 18.00
C ILE A 87 1.44 1.15 18.24
N GLN A 88 1.26 -0.04 17.70
CA GLN A 88 2.27 -1.11 17.80
C GLN A 88 3.60 -0.68 17.15
N VAL A 89 3.53 -0.03 15.99
CA VAL A 89 4.69 0.50 15.28
C VAL A 89 5.35 1.64 16.07
N GLU A 90 4.57 2.53 16.70
CA GLU A 90 5.10 3.57 17.59
C GLU A 90 5.89 2.96 18.77
N GLN A 91 5.39 1.87 19.37
CA GLN A 91 6.12 1.16 20.44
C GLN A 91 7.41 0.53 19.93
N GLU A 92 7.40 -0.07 18.71
CA GLU A 92 8.59 -0.64 18.08
C GLU A 92 9.65 0.44 17.85
N TRP A 93 9.26 1.60 17.33
CA TRP A 93 10.15 2.73 17.10
C TRP A 93 10.69 3.32 18.39
N ALA A 94 9.85 3.48 19.41
CA ALA A 94 10.28 3.98 20.73
C ALA A 94 11.33 3.05 21.37
N LYS A 95 11.15 1.74 21.26
CA LYS A 95 12.14 0.75 21.75
C LYS A 95 13.45 0.82 20.98
N LYS A 96 13.39 1.06 19.66
CA LYS A 96 14.56 1.08 18.77
C LYS A 96 15.38 2.35 18.92
N LEU A 97 14.74 3.51 19.07
CA LEU A 97 15.42 4.80 19.01
C LEU A 97 15.81 5.35 20.37
N PHE A 98 15.04 5.04 21.43
CA PHE A 98 15.23 5.68 22.72
C PHE A 98 16.01 4.79 23.68
N PRO A 99 16.89 5.36 24.52
CA PRO A 99 17.60 4.60 25.53
C PRO A 99 16.64 3.98 26.55
N ALA A 100 17.08 2.92 27.25
CA ALA A 100 16.28 2.21 28.23
C ALA A 100 16.21 2.98 29.56
N THR A 101 15.52 4.12 29.57
CA THR A 101 15.33 5.02 30.71
C THR A 101 13.92 4.90 31.27
N GLU A 102 13.71 5.45 32.46
CA GLU A 102 12.39 5.53 33.09
C GLU A 102 11.39 6.30 32.21
N SER A 103 11.82 7.38 31.56
CA SER A 103 10.99 8.14 30.64
C SER A 103 10.49 7.28 29.45
N ARG A 104 11.35 6.39 28.91
CA ARG A 104 10.91 5.45 27.87
C ARG A 104 9.91 4.43 28.43
N ILE A 105 10.10 3.95 29.64
CA ILE A 105 9.15 3.04 30.29
C ILE A 105 7.79 3.72 30.45
N GLN A 106 7.76 4.96 30.87
CA GLN A 106 6.55 5.79 30.99
C GLN A 106 5.86 5.94 29.63
N LEU A 107 6.59 6.30 28.55
CA LEU A 107 6.05 6.39 27.19
C LEU A 107 5.43 5.07 26.75
N LEU A 108 6.14 3.96 26.90
CA LEU A 108 5.64 2.64 26.52
C LEU A 108 4.41 2.23 27.32
N LYS A 109 4.31 2.63 28.60
CA LYS A 109 3.12 2.41 29.43
C LYS A 109 1.91 3.18 28.89
N GLN A 110 2.08 4.44 28.51
CA GLN A 110 1.03 5.24 27.88
C GLN A 110 0.57 4.62 26.55
N LEU A 111 1.49 4.25 25.65
CA LEU A 111 1.16 3.61 24.37
C LEU A 111 0.43 2.28 24.58
N ARG A 112 0.77 1.48 25.60
CA ARG A 112 0.05 0.23 25.92
C ARG A 112 -1.39 0.47 26.38
N VAL A 113 -1.65 1.55 27.10
CA VAL A 113 -3.03 1.93 27.48
C VAL A 113 -3.85 2.26 26.25
N LEU A 114 -3.29 3.04 25.32
CA LEU A 114 -3.94 3.36 24.04
C LEU A 114 -4.15 2.09 23.19
N GLU A 115 -3.16 1.20 23.13
CA GLU A 115 -3.27 -0.06 22.40
C GLU A 115 -4.46 -0.89 22.88
N LYS A 116 -4.68 -1.00 24.19
CA LYS A 116 -5.82 -1.72 24.75
C LYS A 116 -7.16 -1.14 24.26
N GLY A 117 -7.31 0.18 24.23
CA GLY A 117 -8.50 0.83 23.72
C GLY A 117 -8.72 0.56 22.23
N ARG A 118 -7.67 0.68 21.41
CA ARG A 118 -7.75 0.41 19.98
C ARG A 118 -7.99 -1.07 19.67
N LEU A 119 -7.48 -1.96 20.51
CA LEU A 119 -7.77 -3.39 20.40
C LEU A 119 -9.25 -3.67 20.60
N GLN A 120 -9.90 -3.10 21.61
CA GLN A 120 -11.33 -3.26 21.85
C GLN A 120 -12.18 -2.74 20.66
N GLU A 121 -11.83 -1.56 20.13
CA GLU A 121 -12.49 -1.02 18.94
C GLU A 121 -12.32 -1.95 17.73
N ALA A 122 -11.11 -2.45 17.48
CA ALA A 122 -10.83 -3.36 16.39
C ALA A 122 -11.56 -4.72 16.54
N GLN A 123 -11.68 -5.22 17.77
CA GLN A 123 -12.45 -6.43 18.09
C GLN A 123 -13.90 -6.25 17.71
N LYS A 124 -14.55 -5.17 18.18
CA LYS A 124 -15.93 -4.85 17.85
C LYS A 124 -16.16 -4.78 16.35
N GLU A 125 -15.36 -4.00 15.63
CA GLU A 125 -15.55 -3.83 14.17
C GLU A 125 -15.27 -5.13 13.39
N LEU A 126 -14.36 -6.00 13.86
CA LEU A 126 -14.12 -7.30 13.25
C LEU A 126 -15.27 -8.28 13.52
N ASP A 127 -15.94 -8.19 14.68
CA ASP A 127 -17.12 -9.00 15.00
C ASP A 127 -18.33 -8.56 14.17
N ASP A 128 -18.50 -7.26 13.96
CA ASP A 128 -19.53 -6.65 13.11
C ASP A 128 -19.29 -6.88 11.60
N PHE A 129 -18.10 -7.37 11.22
CA PHE A 129 -17.75 -7.59 9.81
C PHE A 129 -18.64 -8.66 9.16
N ASP A 130 -19.44 -8.26 8.17
CA ASP A 130 -20.38 -9.14 7.46
C ASP A 130 -19.65 -10.10 6.49
N ARG A 131 -19.30 -11.28 7.03
CA ARG A 131 -18.63 -12.35 6.26
C ARG A 131 -19.53 -12.98 5.20
N LYS A 132 -20.86 -12.94 5.37
CA LYS A 132 -21.81 -13.48 4.38
C LYS A 132 -21.84 -12.55 3.15
N GLU A 133 -21.99 -11.26 3.39
CA GLU A 133 -21.96 -10.27 2.32
C GLU A 133 -20.58 -10.24 1.64
N TRP A 134 -19.47 -10.39 2.38
CA TRP A 134 -18.14 -10.50 1.81
C TRP A 134 -18.01 -11.68 0.83
N ARG A 135 -18.48 -12.88 1.20
CA ARG A 135 -18.51 -14.04 0.30
C ARG A 135 -19.38 -13.82 -0.93
N LYS A 136 -20.54 -13.16 -0.76
CA LYS A 136 -21.42 -12.79 -1.87
C LYS A 136 -20.74 -11.85 -2.85
N LEU A 137 -20.05 -10.84 -2.33
CA LEU A 137 -19.25 -9.91 -3.14
C LEU A 137 -18.10 -10.63 -3.85
N CYS A 138 -17.41 -11.55 -3.19
CA CYS A 138 -16.36 -12.37 -3.81
C CYS A 138 -16.91 -13.09 -5.04
N ARG A 139 -17.96 -13.89 -4.90
CA ARG A 139 -18.58 -14.62 -6.01
C ARG A 139 -19.08 -13.72 -7.15
N LYS A 140 -19.60 -12.53 -6.83
CA LYS A 140 -20.11 -11.58 -7.82
C LYS A 140 -19.00 -10.85 -8.58
N LEU A 141 -17.88 -10.56 -7.91
CA LEU A 141 -16.83 -9.68 -8.43
C LEU A 141 -15.66 -10.43 -9.05
N SER A 142 -15.39 -11.69 -8.64
CA SER A 142 -14.30 -12.48 -9.22
C SER A 142 -14.39 -12.64 -10.75
N PRO A 143 -15.54 -12.98 -11.33
CA PRO A 143 -15.64 -13.03 -12.80
C PRO A 143 -15.40 -11.68 -13.48
N LYS A 144 -15.74 -10.57 -12.82
CA LYS A 144 -15.48 -9.22 -13.33
C LYS A 144 -14.01 -8.82 -13.25
N ALA A 145 -13.30 -9.33 -12.25
CA ALA A 145 -11.85 -9.12 -12.11
C ALA A 145 -11.05 -9.89 -13.18
N GLU A 146 -11.59 -11.00 -13.67
CA GLU A 146 -10.94 -11.87 -14.65
C GLU A 146 -11.06 -11.37 -16.12
N ILE A 147 -11.94 -10.38 -16.39
CA ILE A 147 -12.15 -9.85 -17.76
C ILE A 147 -10.86 -9.32 -18.38
N PHE A 148 -10.02 -8.67 -17.58
CA PHE A 148 -8.74 -8.16 -18.05
C PHE A 148 -7.61 -9.08 -17.59
N PRO A 149 -6.88 -9.70 -18.51
CA PRO A 149 -5.73 -10.53 -18.15
C PRO A 149 -4.65 -9.72 -17.43
N VAL A 150 -3.92 -10.39 -16.54
CA VAL A 150 -2.70 -9.80 -15.98
C VAL A 150 -1.70 -9.50 -17.09
N GLY A 151 -0.92 -8.44 -16.95
CA GLY A 151 0.02 -7.98 -17.99
C GLY A 151 -0.61 -7.16 -19.10
N SER A 152 -1.94 -6.96 -19.12
CA SER A 152 -2.61 -6.22 -20.19
C SER A 152 -2.22 -4.75 -20.24
N VAL A 153 -2.29 -4.17 -21.47
CA VAL A 153 -2.00 -2.74 -21.74
C VAL A 153 -2.85 -1.81 -20.89
N VAL A 154 -4.07 -2.23 -20.53
CA VAL A 154 -4.95 -1.44 -19.65
C VAL A 154 -4.30 -1.18 -18.31
N PHE A 155 -3.73 -2.21 -17.68
CA PHE A 155 -3.03 -2.06 -16.40
C PHE A 155 -1.68 -1.35 -16.53
N GLN A 156 -0.98 -1.49 -17.67
CA GLN A 156 0.24 -0.71 -17.93
C GLN A 156 -0.06 0.79 -18.02
N ARG A 157 -1.14 1.18 -18.73
CA ARG A 157 -1.59 2.58 -18.77
C ARG A 157 -1.99 3.11 -17.39
N GLN A 158 -2.73 2.32 -16.62
CA GLN A 158 -3.07 2.71 -15.23
C GLN A 158 -1.82 2.85 -14.36
N ALA A 159 -0.85 1.94 -14.48
CA ALA A 159 0.41 2.04 -13.75
C ALA A 159 1.16 3.33 -14.11
N LEU A 160 1.21 3.69 -15.39
CA LEU A 160 1.83 4.94 -15.84
C LEU A 160 1.13 6.18 -15.26
N ILE A 161 -0.20 6.18 -15.17
CA ILE A 161 -0.95 7.26 -14.52
C ILE A 161 -0.58 7.35 -13.04
N LYS A 162 -0.60 6.23 -12.30
CA LYS A 162 -0.25 6.20 -10.86
C LYS A 162 1.22 6.58 -10.61
N LEU A 163 2.12 6.23 -11.52
CA LEU A 163 3.53 6.65 -11.49
C LEU A 163 3.64 8.16 -11.66
N ASN A 164 2.96 8.74 -12.64
CA ASN A 164 2.97 10.18 -12.89
C ASN A 164 2.39 10.96 -11.69
N ASP A 165 1.32 10.46 -11.07
CA ASP A 165 0.76 11.01 -9.83
C ASP A 165 1.82 11.02 -8.71
N ALA A 166 2.53 9.90 -8.54
CA ALA A 166 3.57 9.78 -7.52
C ALA A 166 4.73 10.75 -7.76
N VAL A 167 5.20 10.89 -9.00
CA VAL A 167 6.27 11.82 -9.40
C VAL A 167 5.84 13.27 -9.19
N THR A 168 4.61 13.62 -9.54
CA THR A 168 4.06 14.97 -9.33
C THR A 168 4.04 15.33 -7.84
N LEU A 169 3.52 14.42 -7.00
CA LEU A 169 3.50 14.61 -5.56
C LEU A 169 4.91 14.66 -4.94
N TYR A 170 5.84 13.86 -5.47
CA TYR A 170 7.24 13.89 -5.08
C TYR A 170 7.87 15.26 -5.31
N HIS A 171 7.71 15.86 -6.48
CA HIS A 171 8.23 17.21 -6.75
C HIS A 171 7.60 18.27 -5.83
N GLN A 172 6.32 18.15 -5.51
CA GLN A 172 5.65 19.01 -4.55
C GLN A 172 6.22 18.82 -3.12
N ALA A 173 6.46 17.58 -2.71
CA ALA A 173 7.00 17.26 -1.40
C ALA A 173 8.42 17.77 -1.22
N ARG A 174 9.25 17.68 -2.25
CA ARG A 174 10.62 18.27 -2.25
C ARG A 174 10.62 19.78 -2.03
N LYS A 175 9.66 20.49 -2.62
CA LYS A 175 9.54 21.96 -2.44
C LYS A 175 9.01 22.33 -1.06
N ARG A 176 8.00 21.59 -0.55
CA ARG A 176 7.32 21.93 0.70
C ARG A 176 7.95 21.33 1.94
N ASN A 177 8.64 20.22 1.82
CA ASN A 177 9.29 19.41 2.86
C ASN A 177 8.43 19.20 4.14
N SER A 178 7.12 19.03 3.99
CA SER A 178 6.20 18.80 5.10
C SER A 178 5.83 17.31 5.25
N SER A 179 5.52 16.87 6.47
CA SER A 179 5.04 15.51 6.76
C SER A 179 3.81 15.14 5.92
N ILE A 180 2.89 16.09 5.74
CA ILE A 180 1.67 15.88 4.93
C ILE A 180 2.04 15.64 3.46
N ALA A 181 3.01 16.39 2.92
CA ALA A 181 3.43 16.22 1.53
C ALA A 181 4.11 14.85 1.32
N TRP A 182 5.01 14.44 2.19
CA TRP A 182 5.65 13.12 2.14
C TRP A 182 4.67 11.97 2.37
N HIS A 183 3.68 12.15 3.24
CA HIS A 183 2.60 11.17 3.39
C HIS A 183 1.79 10.97 2.09
N ARG A 184 1.53 12.03 1.32
CA ARG A 184 0.87 11.92 0.00
C ARG A 184 1.72 11.14 -1.00
N VAL A 185 3.04 11.37 -1.04
CA VAL A 185 3.98 10.58 -1.87
C VAL A 185 3.91 9.10 -1.49
N ARG A 186 3.99 8.79 -0.20
CA ARG A 186 3.87 7.40 0.32
C ARG A 186 2.60 6.71 -0.15
N ILE A 187 1.46 7.40 -0.08
CA ILE A 187 0.19 6.83 -0.55
C ILE A 187 0.22 6.57 -2.06
N ALA A 188 0.77 7.49 -2.85
CA ALA A 188 0.85 7.34 -4.31
C ALA A 188 1.80 6.20 -4.70
N VAL A 189 2.99 6.10 -4.10
CA VAL A 189 3.93 4.99 -4.30
C VAL A 189 3.29 3.64 -3.93
N LYS A 190 2.55 3.58 -2.84
CA LYS A 190 1.80 2.36 -2.47
C LYS A 190 0.77 1.96 -3.53
N ARG A 191 0.03 2.93 -4.07
CA ARG A 191 -0.97 2.67 -5.12
C ARG A 191 -0.31 2.14 -6.39
N PHE A 192 0.79 2.77 -6.80
CA PHE A 192 1.59 2.32 -7.94
C PHE A 192 2.11 0.89 -7.71
N ARG A 193 2.84 0.65 -6.60
CA ARG A 193 3.36 -0.66 -6.28
C ARG A 193 2.29 -1.75 -6.31
N TYR A 194 1.15 -1.55 -5.64
CA TYR A 194 0.13 -2.59 -5.57
C TYR A 194 -0.53 -2.86 -6.92
N LEU A 195 -0.61 -1.87 -7.80
CA LEU A 195 -1.08 -2.09 -9.15
C LEU A 195 -0.10 -2.94 -9.93
N VAL A 196 1.19 -2.62 -9.89
CA VAL A 196 2.25 -3.41 -10.53
C VAL A 196 2.27 -4.84 -9.97
N GLU A 197 2.28 -4.99 -8.65
CA GLU A 197 2.35 -6.29 -7.97
C GLU A 197 1.15 -7.21 -8.26
N ASN A 198 -0.05 -6.66 -8.44
CA ASN A 198 -1.24 -7.48 -8.66
C ASN A 198 -1.56 -7.71 -10.14
N PHE A 199 -1.13 -6.83 -11.04
CA PHE A 199 -1.59 -6.87 -12.43
C PHE A 199 -0.47 -6.89 -13.47
N LEU A 200 0.78 -6.62 -13.10
CA LEU A 200 1.92 -6.56 -14.00
C LEU A 200 3.07 -7.46 -13.52
N PRO A 201 2.90 -8.79 -13.53
CA PRO A 201 3.85 -9.72 -12.89
C PRO A 201 5.28 -9.62 -13.45
N GLN A 202 5.46 -9.42 -14.75
CA GLN A 202 6.80 -9.28 -15.36
C GLN A 202 7.52 -8.02 -14.86
N HIS A 203 6.82 -6.88 -14.79
CA HIS A 203 7.38 -5.65 -14.24
C HIS A 203 7.63 -5.79 -12.72
N TYR A 204 6.73 -6.49 -12.02
CA TYR A 204 6.92 -6.71 -10.59
C TYR A 204 8.14 -7.58 -10.29
N GLU A 205 8.39 -8.62 -11.07
CA GLU A 205 9.58 -9.46 -10.93
C GLU A 205 10.87 -8.64 -11.06
N ALA A 206 10.93 -7.74 -12.04
CA ALA A 206 12.07 -6.86 -12.25
C ALA A 206 12.24 -5.78 -11.14
N TRP A 207 11.13 -5.25 -10.62
CA TRP A 207 11.14 -4.07 -9.73
C TRP A 207 10.80 -4.34 -8.28
N ALA A 208 10.54 -5.60 -7.89
CA ALA A 208 10.03 -5.96 -6.56
C ALA A 208 10.88 -5.40 -5.41
N SER A 209 12.21 -5.49 -5.54
CA SER A 209 13.15 -5.00 -4.54
C SER A 209 13.03 -3.49 -4.36
N ASP A 210 13.14 -2.73 -5.45
CA ASP A 210 13.10 -1.26 -5.41
C ASP A 210 11.73 -0.71 -5.01
N LEU A 211 10.66 -1.34 -5.50
CA LEU A 211 9.29 -1.00 -5.08
C LEU A 211 9.06 -1.27 -3.59
N LYS A 212 9.65 -2.34 -3.06
CA LYS A 212 9.56 -2.66 -1.63
C LYS A 212 10.37 -1.64 -0.83
N GLU A 213 11.63 -1.43 -1.18
CA GLU A 213 12.53 -0.56 -0.45
C GLU A 213 12.04 0.90 -0.43
N THR A 214 11.63 1.45 -1.57
CA THR A 214 11.05 2.81 -1.63
C THR A 214 9.79 2.95 -0.78
N GLN A 215 8.93 1.93 -0.75
CA GLN A 215 7.75 1.94 0.10
C GLN A 215 8.11 1.84 1.59
N ASP A 216 9.08 1.03 1.95
CA ASP A 216 9.51 0.83 3.33
C ASP A 216 10.18 2.12 3.86
N LEU A 217 11.05 2.76 3.09
CA LEU A 217 11.66 4.06 3.44
C LEU A 217 10.60 5.14 3.70
N LEU A 218 9.63 5.30 2.81
CA LEU A 218 8.52 6.23 3.01
C LEU A 218 7.57 5.79 4.13
N GLY A 219 7.49 4.50 4.40
CA GLY A 219 6.80 3.94 5.55
C GLY A 219 7.43 4.41 6.84
N ASP A 220 8.74 4.19 6.99
CA ASP A 220 9.51 4.62 8.14
C ASP A 220 9.41 6.14 8.38
N VAL A 221 9.52 6.96 7.32
CA VAL A 221 9.35 8.42 7.41
C VAL A 221 8.00 8.79 7.99
N HIS A 222 6.93 8.13 7.53
CA HIS A 222 5.59 8.38 8.06
C HIS A 222 5.45 7.96 9.52
N ASP A 223 5.93 6.78 9.87
CA ASP A 223 5.80 6.22 11.21
C ASP A 223 6.57 7.07 12.23
N LEU A 224 7.76 7.58 11.83
CA LEU A 224 8.52 8.55 12.61
C LEU A 224 7.81 9.91 12.75
N ASP A 225 7.11 10.37 11.71
CA ASP A 225 6.29 11.60 11.79
C ASP A 225 5.10 11.43 12.74
N VAL A 226 4.49 10.23 12.79
CA VAL A 226 3.39 9.91 13.72
C VAL A 226 3.91 9.89 15.15
N LEU A 227 5.00 9.17 15.45
CA LEU A 227 5.62 9.12 16.77
C LEU A 227 6.04 10.52 17.23
N ARG A 228 6.65 11.33 16.36
CA ARG A 228 7.01 12.72 16.65
C ARG A 228 5.79 13.54 17.06
N THR A 229 4.69 13.38 16.34
CA THR A 229 3.44 14.10 16.59
C THR A 229 2.86 13.70 17.96
N TYR A 230 2.88 12.39 18.26
CA TYR A 230 2.45 11.87 19.56
C TYR A 230 3.26 12.48 20.69
N ILE A 231 4.59 12.38 20.64
CA ILE A 231 5.50 12.91 21.70
C ILE A 231 5.29 14.43 21.90
N ARG A 232 5.20 15.20 20.81
CA ARG A 232 4.96 16.66 20.92
C ARG A 232 3.63 16.98 21.59
N ARG A 233 2.57 16.24 21.28
CA ARG A 233 1.23 16.45 21.86
C ARG A 233 1.21 16.16 23.36
N HIS A 234 1.96 15.13 23.77
CA HIS A 234 2.00 14.66 25.17
C HIS A 234 3.26 15.09 25.92
N SER A 235 4.05 16.02 25.37
CA SER A 235 5.34 16.43 25.93
C SER A 235 5.25 16.90 27.39
N ARG A 236 4.14 17.56 27.77
CA ARG A 236 3.92 18.07 29.15
C ARG A 236 3.64 16.96 30.15
N GLU A 237 3.32 15.75 29.74
CA GLU A 237 3.04 14.60 30.59
C GLU A 237 4.33 13.88 31.04
N PHE A 238 5.48 14.23 30.47
CA PHE A 238 6.77 13.66 30.84
C PHE A 238 7.51 14.57 31.79
N GLU A 239 7.93 14.03 32.93
CA GLU A 239 8.66 14.77 33.97
C GLU A 239 10.00 15.28 33.46
N GLN A 240 10.71 14.47 32.65
CA GLN A 240 12.04 14.77 32.13
C GLN A 240 11.95 15.42 30.73
N GLN A 241 11.85 16.74 30.70
CA GLN A 241 11.76 17.50 29.43
C GLN A 241 13.00 17.35 28.54
N GLN A 242 14.17 17.12 29.14
CA GLN A 242 15.39 16.83 28.38
C GLN A 242 15.27 15.54 27.60
N ALA A 243 14.67 14.48 28.14
CA ALA A 243 14.42 13.23 27.41
C ALA A 243 13.51 13.44 26.19
N VAL A 244 12.49 14.29 26.31
CA VAL A 244 11.59 14.65 25.21
C VAL A 244 12.39 15.34 24.08
N THR A 245 13.27 16.27 24.40
CA THR A 245 14.11 16.95 23.42
C THR A 245 15.03 15.96 22.69
N GLU A 246 15.73 15.10 23.42
CA GLU A 246 16.62 14.07 22.86
C GLU A 246 15.84 13.08 21.96
N TRP A 247 14.62 12.70 22.34
CA TRP A 247 13.78 11.84 21.51
C TRP A 247 13.38 12.50 20.19
N LEU A 248 13.00 13.76 20.22
CA LEU A 248 12.65 14.53 19.02
C LEU A 248 13.84 14.68 18.06
N GLU A 249 15.04 14.88 18.59
CA GLU A 249 16.29 14.93 17.82
C GLU A 249 16.60 13.58 17.16
N ARG A 250 16.52 12.47 17.93
CA ARG A 250 16.72 11.11 17.40
C ARG A 250 15.72 10.77 16.31
N ILE A 251 14.44 11.11 16.50
CA ILE A 251 13.41 10.92 15.47
C ILE A 251 13.74 11.74 14.22
N GLN A 252 14.13 13.00 14.38
CA GLN A 252 14.47 13.87 13.26
C GLN A 252 15.68 13.34 12.47
N SER A 253 16.72 12.87 13.14
CA SER A 253 17.89 12.26 12.53
C SER A 253 17.54 10.98 11.77
N ALA A 254 16.81 10.06 12.43
CA ALA A 254 16.36 8.83 11.80
C ALA A 254 15.46 9.06 10.58
N ARG A 255 14.60 10.07 10.65
CA ARG A 255 13.74 10.48 9.54
C ARG A 255 14.52 11.04 8.38
N ALA A 256 15.49 11.91 8.64
CA ALA A 256 16.35 12.50 7.61
C ALA A 256 17.11 11.40 6.86
N GLU A 257 17.74 10.47 7.58
CA GLU A 257 18.46 9.33 6.99
C GLU A 257 17.58 8.52 6.01
N ARG A 258 16.32 8.21 6.38
CA ARG A 258 15.40 7.46 5.50
C ARG A 258 15.02 8.28 4.28
N LEU A 259 14.77 9.56 4.47
CA LEU A 259 14.42 10.45 3.38
C LEU A 259 15.58 10.63 2.41
N ASP A 260 16.80 10.78 2.90
CA ASP A 260 18.01 10.90 2.06
C ASP A 260 18.25 9.62 1.26
N LYS A 261 18.07 8.43 1.87
CA LYS A 261 18.11 7.15 1.16
C LYS A 261 17.03 7.04 0.06
N PHE A 262 15.82 7.50 0.34
CA PHE A 262 14.77 7.55 -0.67
C PHE A 262 15.13 8.52 -1.81
N LEU A 263 15.64 9.70 -1.48
CA LEU A 263 16.03 10.71 -2.44
C LEU A 263 17.22 10.26 -3.33
N SER A 264 18.20 9.54 -2.77
CA SER A 264 19.32 9.00 -3.56
C SER A 264 18.88 8.04 -4.67
N LYS A 265 17.81 7.26 -4.44
CA LYS A 265 17.23 6.34 -5.42
C LYS A 265 16.31 7.01 -6.44
N THR A 266 15.73 8.14 -6.09
CA THR A 266 14.68 8.80 -6.88
C THR A 266 15.11 10.09 -7.54
N ASN A 267 16.37 10.48 -7.37
CA ASN A 267 16.95 11.72 -7.90
C ASN A 267 17.92 11.43 -9.05
N GLY A 268 18.09 12.41 -9.96
CA GLY A 268 19.08 12.33 -11.04
C GLY A 268 18.66 11.53 -12.27
N LYS A 269 19.63 11.27 -13.15
CA LYS A 269 19.41 10.61 -14.45
C LYS A 269 19.12 9.10 -14.34
N GLU A 270 19.59 8.47 -13.28
CA GLU A 270 19.39 7.04 -12.98
C GLU A 270 18.26 6.82 -11.96
N SER A 271 17.31 7.75 -11.88
CA SER A 271 16.23 7.66 -10.91
C SER A 271 15.28 6.52 -11.23
N LEU A 272 14.81 5.83 -10.19
CA LEU A 272 13.79 4.78 -10.31
C LEU A 272 12.50 5.26 -11.02
N TRP A 273 12.20 6.56 -10.95
CA TRP A 273 11.06 7.13 -11.67
C TRP A 273 11.23 7.01 -13.20
N LEU A 274 12.43 7.20 -13.71
CA LEU A 274 12.74 7.09 -15.15
C LEU A 274 12.77 5.63 -15.58
N ASP A 275 13.39 4.76 -14.78
CA ASP A 275 13.43 3.33 -15.04
C ASP A 275 12.03 2.73 -15.11
N TRP A 276 11.18 2.95 -14.09
CA TRP A 276 9.80 2.44 -14.10
C TRP A 276 8.96 3.01 -15.25
N ARG A 277 9.16 4.29 -15.58
CA ARG A 277 8.47 4.91 -16.74
C ARG A 277 8.88 4.28 -18.05
N SER A 278 10.17 4.13 -18.28
CA SER A 278 10.75 3.53 -19.46
C SER A 278 10.26 2.08 -19.67
N GLY A 279 10.28 1.28 -18.59
CA GLY A 279 9.77 -0.09 -18.63
C GLY A 279 8.27 -0.18 -18.96
N LEU A 280 7.44 0.73 -18.43
CA LEU A 280 6.01 0.77 -18.76
C LEU A 280 5.74 1.24 -20.20
N GLN A 281 6.61 2.05 -20.79
CA GLN A 281 6.48 2.55 -22.16
C GLN A 281 7.08 1.58 -23.18
N GLY A 282 8.18 0.90 -22.86
CA GLY A 282 8.87 -0.05 -23.71
C GLY A 282 8.08 -1.34 -24.00
N GLY A 283 7.16 -1.73 -23.14
CA GLY A 283 6.25 -2.86 -23.34
C GLY A 283 5.31 -2.70 -24.56
N ASN A 284 5.14 -1.51 -25.09
CA ASN A 284 4.36 -1.25 -26.30
C ASN A 284 5.07 -1.72 -27.60
N THR A 285 6.35 -2.05 -27.56
CA THR A 285 7.13 -2.48 -28.73
C THR A 285 7.00 -3.99 -29.00
N LEU A 286 6.45 -4.76 -28.06
CA LEU A 286 6.38 -6.23 -28.18
C LEU A 286 5.04 -6.79 -28.70
N LEU A 287 4.02 -5.94 -28.93
CA LEU A 287 2.73 -6.38 -29.48
C LEU A 287 2.21 -5.42 -30.58
N PRO A 288 2.71 -5.49 -31.83
CA PRO A 288 2.22 -4.66 -32.94
C PRO A 288 0.75 -4.90 -33.34
N GLY A 289 0.15 -6.03 -32.89
CA GLY A 289 -1.20 -6.45 -33.34
C GLY A 289 -2.37 -5.85 -32.59
N LEU A 290 -2.22 -5.35 -31.33
CA LEU A 290 -3.34 -4.90 -30.49
C LEU A 290 -3.58 -3.37 -30.53
N ALA A 291 -2.70 -2.61 -31.18
CA ALA A 291 -2.86 -1.15 -31.28
C ALA A 291 -4.04 -0.74 -32.18
N ASN A 292 -4.47 -1.60 -33.10
CA ASN A 292 -5.58 -1.32 -34.00
C ASN A 292 -6.97 -1.61 -33.41
N GLU A 293 -7.11 -2.59 -32.52
CA GLU A 293 -8.41 -2.91 -31.91
C GLU A 293 -8.88 -1.87 -30.89
N ALA A 294 -7.94 -1.24 -30.16
CA ALA A 294 -8.29 -0.18 -29.21
C ALA A 294 -8.76 1.11 -29.90
N ARG A 295 -8.31 1.41 -31.13
CA ARG A 295 -8.79 2.57 -31.90
C ARG A 295 -10.22 2.40 -32.39
N THR A 296 -10.64 1.18 -32.69
CA THR A 296 -11.99 0.90 -33.23
C THR A 296 -13.07 0.98 -32.14
N LEU A 297 -12.73 0.72 -30.86
CA LEU A 297 -13.66 0.79 -29.75
C LEU A 297 -13.92 2.22 -29.23
N TYR A 298 -13.05 3.19 -29.51
CA TYR A 298 -13.20 4.59 -29.10
C TYR A 298 -13.73 5.53 -30.20
N SER A 299 -13.90 5.03 -31.44
CA SER A 299 -14.50 5.81 -32.53
C SER A 299 -16.00 5.54 -32.72
N ALA A 300 -16.63 4.72 -31.89
CA ALA A 300 -18.04 4.33 -31.97
C ALA A 300 -18.86 4.75 -30.71
N SER A 301 -18.42 5.80 -30.00
CA SER A 301 -19.23 6.39 -28.93
C SER A 301 -19.27 7.92 -29.04
#